data_2268211611f21bbef0bb15219d6bf9f9
#
_entry.id   2268211611f21bbef0bb15219d6bf9f9
#
_cell.length_a   1.000
_cell.length_b   1.000
_cell.length_c   1.000
_cell.angle_alpha   90.00
_cell.angle_beta   90.00
_cell.angle_gamma   90.00
#
_symmetry.space_group_name_H-M   'P 1'
#
loop_
_entity.id
_entity.type
_entity.pdbx_description
1 polymer ?
#
loop_
_entity_poly.entity_id
_entity_poly.type
_entity_poly.pdbx_seq_one_letter_code
_entity_poly.pdbx_strand_id
1 'polypeptide(L)'
;MDKEYLINNKPARALALFTLPMIIGNLFQQFYTMADSIIVGRFVSEDAVAAIGASYSFTNVFICIAIGGGVGATVITSHYLGAGNYKKMIQSASTALISFLLLSVVLAALGLIFGRTFMIYLNTPENILDMASDYLAIYFWGLPFLFMYNIISAIFNAIGKSRIPLYLLIFSSLFNIGLSVFMVYYMELGVKGAAWATFIAQGVSVVLSFILLIQEFKKYSSYLETAFDTSALTEMSKVALPSILQQSTVAIGMLLVQSVVNSFGSEVLAGFSSAMRVESICIVPMAAIGNAMSSYTAQNLGAGKQDRVRKGYHVVNGYILLFAVVICIILENFHTPIVGLFLGSGGTHLAFQTGTGYLRFMGFFYILLGLKMSTDGLLRGAADMKMFTIANLANLSLRVIIALTLSPHYGISMVWYAVPIGWMTNLAISYSQYRTGKWKTF
;
A
#
# COMPACT_ATOMS: atom_id res chain seq x y z
N MET A 1 12.47 -18.57 15.84
CA MET A 1 13.27 -17.87 14.83
C MET A 1 14.24 -16.98 15.57
N ASP A 2 15.50 -16.95 15.16
CA ASP A 2 16.51 -16.05 15.72
C ASP A 2 15.97 -14.60 15.61
N LYS A 3 16.07 -13.82 16.69
CA LYS A 3 15.49 -12.46 16.77
C LYS A 3 16.01 -11.51 15.68
N GLU A 4 17.19 -11.83 15.14
CA GLU A 4 17.96 -10.99 14.19
C GLU A 4 18.26 -11.71 12.87
N TYR A 5 17.38 -12.59 12.41
CA TYR A 5 17.63 -13.39 11.22
C TYR A 5 17.84 -12.56 9.94
N LEU A 6 17.29 -11.32 9.86
CA LEU A 6 17.53 -10.41 8.75
C LEU A 6 18.98 -9.92 8.70
N ILE A 7 19.67 -9.92 9.85
CA ILE A 7 21.07 -9.49 9.97
C ILE A 7 22.02 -10.69 9.94
N ASN A 8 21.60 -11.87 10.42
CA ASN A 8 22.49 -13.02 10.65
C ASN A 8 22.37 -14.10 9.57
N ASN A 9 21.18 -14.37 9.04
CA ASN A 9 20.97 -15.44 8.05
C ASN A 9 21.47 -15.02 6.65
N LYS A 10 21.75 -16.01 5.78
CA LYS A 10 22.05 -15.74 4.35
C LYS A 10 21.00 -14.82 3.75
N PRO A 11 21.37 -13.75 3.01
CA PRO A 11 20.43 -12.73 2.50
C PRO A 11 19.22 -13.32 1.77
N ALA A 12 19.44 -14.32 0.92
CA ALA A 12 18.36 -14.97 0.17
C ALA A 12 17.33 -15.60 1.12
N ARG A 13 17.76 -16.42 2.08
CA ARG A 13 16.84 -17.06 3.03
C ARG A 13 16.12 -16.04 3.92
N ALA A 14 16.85 -15.03 4.39
CA ALA A 14 16.29 -13.98 5.24
C ALA A 14 15.20 -13.20 4.52
N LEU A 15 15.50 -12.73 3.31
CA LEU A 15 14.55 -11.98 2.48
C LEU A 15 13.34 -12.83 2.05
N ALA A 16 13.54 -14.08 1.62
CA ALA A 16 12.43 -14.97 1.27
C ALA A 16 11.48 -15.19 2.44
N LEU A 17 12.01 -15.51 3.63
CA LEU A 17 11.19 -15.75 4.84
C LEU A 17 10.45 -14.51 5.31
N PHE A 18 11.02 -13.32 5.04
CA PHE A 18 10.40 -12.05 5.43
C PHE A 18 9.36 -11.57 4.40
N THR A 19 9.69 -11.69 3.11
CA THR A 19 8.85 -11.15 2.02
C THR A 19 7.63 -12.03 1.75
N LEU A 20 7.76 -13.37 1.84
CA LEU A 20 6.67 -14.27 1.50
C LEU A 20 5.39 -14.04 2.34
N PRO A 21 5.45 -13.87 3.67
CA PRO A 21 4.26 -13.50 4.44
C PRO A 21 3.66 -12.16 4.02
N MET A 22 4.48 -11.18 3.63
CA MET A 22 4.00 -9.88 3.15
C MET A 22 3.27 -10.00 1.81
N ILE A 23 3.80 -10.81 0.87
CA ILE A 23 3.12 -11.08 -0.41
C ILE A 23 1.77 -11.74 -0.16
N ILE A 24 1.73 -12.80 0.64
CA ILE A 24 0.49 -13.52 0.96
C ILE A 24 -0.52 -12.58 1.64
N GLY A 25 -0.08 -11.77 2.61
CA GLY A 25 -0.92 -10.80 3.29
C GLY A 25 -1.52 -9.78 2.32
N ASN A 26 -0.70 -9.18 1.46
CA ASN A 26 -1.17 -8.19 0.51
C ASN A 26 -2.10 -8.79 -0.56
N LEU A 27 -1.86 -10.02 -1.02
CA LEU A 27 -2.79 -10.74 -1.90
C LEU A 27 -4.12 -11.00 -1.19
N PHE A 28 -4.08 -11.45 0.06
CA PHE A 28 -5.28 -11.67 0.85
C PHE A 28 -6.09 -10.38 1.05
N GLN A 29 -5.40 -9.24 1.25
CA GLN A 29 -6.01 -7.92 1.30
C GLN A 29 -6.77 -7.58 0.01
N GLN A 30 -6.23 -7.88 -1.17
CA GLN A 30 -6.90 -7.65 -2.44
C GLN A 30 -8.17 -8.51 -2.58
N PHE A 31 -8.08 -9.79 -2.26
CA PHE A 31 -9.25 -10.68 -2.30
C PHE A 31 -10.34 -10.27 -1.30
N TYR A 32 -9.94 -9.85 -0.10
CA TYR A 32 -10.85 -9.32 0.91
C TYR A 32 -11.61 -8.09 0.39
N THR A 33 -10.91 -7.12 -0.18
CA THR A 33 -11.53 -5.90 -0.71
C THR A 33 -12.53 -6.21 -1.83
N MET A 34 -12.23 -7.20 -2.67
CA MET A 34 -13.16 -7.68 -3.69
C MET A 34 -14.39 -8.35 -3.09
N ALA A 35 -14.21 -9.21 -2.08
CA ALA A 35 -15.31 -9.88 -1.40
C ALA A 35 -16.26 -8.90 -0.71
N ASP A 36 -15.72 -7.88 -0.03
CA ASP A 36 -16.52 -6.84 0.63
C ASP A 36 -17.39 -6.06 -0.39
N SER A 37 -16.80 -5.69 -1.53
CA SER A 37 -17.53 -5.04 -2.62
C SER A 37 -18.65 -5.91 -3.19
N ILE A 38 -18.43 -7.23 -3.31
CA ILE A 38 -19.45 -8.18 -3.79
C ILE A 38 -20.59 -8.32 -2.78
N ILE A 39 -20.29 -8.38 -1.48
CA ILE A 39 -21.31 -8.47 -0.43
C ILE A 39 -22.24 -7.26 -0.50
N VAL A 40 -21.67 -6.06 -0.54
CA VAL A 40 -22.48 -4.83 -0.60
C VAL A 40 -23.30 -4.76 -1.90
N GLY A 41 -22.67 -5.05 -3.04
CA GLY A 41 -23.36 -5.01 -4.33
C GLY A 41 -24.51 -6.02 -4.47
N ARG A 42 -24.35 -7.22 -3.86
CA ARG A 42 -25.34 -8.28 -3.96
C ARG A 42 -26.49 -8.16 -2.96
N PHE A 43 -26.19 -7.67 -1.76
CA PHE A 43 -27.17 -7.70 -0.65
C PHE A 43 -27.73 -6.33 -0.27
N VAL A 44 -27.20 -5.23 -0.81
CA VAL A 44 -27.76 -3.89 -0.54
C VAL A 44 -28.36 -3.29 -1.80
N SER A 45 -27.57 -2.59 -2.60
CA SER A 45 -28.00 -1.95 -3.85
C SER A 45 -26.80 -1.44 -4.66
N GLU A 46 -27.05 -1.08 -5.92
CA GLU A 46 -26.06 -0.39 -6.76
C GLU A 46 -25.71 0.99 -6.18
N ASP A 47 -26.69 1.73 -5.66
CA ASP A 47 -26.47 3.02 -5.00
C ASP A 47 -25.57 2.92 -3.77
N ALA A 48 -25.65 1.80 -3.04
CA ALA A 48 -24.76 1.54 -1.91
C ALA A 48 -23.30 1.36 -2.34
N VAL A 49 -23.07 0.64 -3.43
CA VAL A 49 -21.73 0.48 -4.02
C VAL A 49 -21.21 1.83 -4.52
N ALA A 50 -22.08 2.63 -5.16
CA ALA A 50 -21.74 3.96 -5.63
C ALA A 50 -21.37 4.90 -4.46
N ALA A 51 -22.14 4.85 -3.35
CA ALA A 51 -21.87 5.65 -2.15
C ALA A 51 -20.51 5.32 -1.51
N ILE A 52 -20.18 4.02 -1.37
CA ILE A 52 -18.87 3.57 -0.88
C ILE A 52 -17.77 3.99 -1.84
N GLY A 53 -17.97 3.82 -3.15
CA GLY A 53 -17.02 4.23 -4.18
C GLY A 53 -16.71 5.73 -4.17
N ALA A 54 -17.76 6.57 -4.03
CA ALA A 54 -17.60 8.03 -3.89
C ALA A 54 -16.79 8.38 -2.62
N SER A 55 -17.08 7.69 -1.51
CA SER A 55 -16.36 7.87 -0.24
C SER A 55 -14.90 7.43 -0.32
N TYR A 56 -14.58 6.44 -1.16
CA TYR A 56 -13.23 5.88 -1.29
C TYR A 56 -12.19 6.92 -1.73
N SER A 57 -12.55 7.82 -2.65
CA SER A 57 -11.65 8.87 -3.10
C SER A 57 -11.17 9.76 -1.95
N PHE A 58 -12.04 10.02 -0.98
CA PHE A 58 -11.70 10.79 0.21
C PHE A 58 -10.98 9.96 1.27
N THR A 59 -11.46 8.75 1.56
CA THR A 59 -10.84 7.87 2.57
C THR A 59 -9.43 7.42 2.17
N ASN A 60 -9.15 7.33 0.88
CA ASN A 60 -7.82 6.94 0.36
C ASN A 60 -6.71 7.90 0.80
N VAL A 61 -7.01 9.18 1.01
CA VAL A 61 -6.04 10.16 1.54
C VAL A 61 -5.55 9.72 2.93
N PHE A 62 -6.45 9.30 3.80
CA PHE A 62 -6.11 8.84 5.16
C PHE A 62 -5.34 7.52 5.13
N ILE A 63 -5.68 6.62 4.20
CA ILE A 63 -4.93 5.38 3.97
C ILE A 63 -3.50 5.69 3.54
N CYS A 64 -3.30 6.65 2.62
CA CYS A 64 -1.96 7.08 2.19
C CYS A 64 -1.14 7.64 3.36
N ILE A 65 -1.77 8.42 4.25
CA ILE A 65 -1.11 8.96 5.44
C ILE A 65 -0.73 7.81 6.40
N ALA A 66 -1.64 6.86 6.64
CA ALA A 66 -1.39 5.74 7.55
C ALA A 66 -0.26 4.83 7.04
N ILE A 67 -0.27 4.46 5.75
CA ILE A 67 0.75 3.61 5.14
C ILE A 67 2.09 4.35 5.06
N GLY A 68 2.10 5.56 4.52
CA GLY A 68 3.34 6.34 4.34
C GLY A 68 3.99 6.71 5.66
N GLY A 69 3.17 7.04 6.66
CA GLY A 69 3.66 7.30 8.02
C GLY A 69 4.21 6.04 8.70
N GLY A 70 3.56 4.89 8.52
CA GLY A 70 4.05 3.59 9.00
C GLY A 70 5.44 3.24 8.45
N VAL A 71 5.76 3.68 7.24
CA VAL A 71 7.11 3.50 6.66
C VAL A 71 8.18 4.22 7.49
N GLY A 72 7.93 5.45 7.95
CA GLY A 72 8.86 6.18 8.81
C GLY A 72 9.17 5.43 10.10
N ALA A 73 8.13 4.93 10.76
CA ALA A 73 8.29 4.09 11.96
C ALA A 73 9.05 2.80 11.65
N THR A 74 8.75 2.14 10.53
CA THR A 74 9.44 0.92 10.13
C THR A 74 10.95 1.15 9.96
N VAL A 75 11.35 2.19 9.24
CA VAL A 75 12.76 2.46 8.92
C VAL A 75 13.55 2.78 10.19
N ILE A 76 13.08 3.70 11.02
CA ILE A 76 13.81 4.15 12.21
C ILE A 76 13.87 3.06 13.28
N THR A 77 12.74 2.37 13.52
CA THR A 77 12.73 1.23 14.47
C THR A 77 13.62 0.08 14.00
N SER A 78 13.62 -0.21 12.67
CA SER A 78 14.53 -1.22 12.08
C SER A 78 15.98 -0.86 12.25
N HIS A 79 16.35 0.41 12.04
CA HIS A 79 17.72 0.88 12.18
C HIS A 79 18.22 0.71 13.62
N TYR A 80 17.44 1.16 14.61
CA TYR A 80 17.82 1.01 16.01
C TYR A 80 17.88 -0.45 16.47
N LEU A 81 16.99 -1.31 15.96
CA LEU A 81 17.09 -2.75 16.18
C LEU A 81 18.43 -3.29 15.65
N GLY A 82 18.76 -2.93 14.40
CA GLY A 82 20.00 -3.33 13.75
C GLY A 82 21.25 -2.88 14.49
N ALA A 83 21.22 -1.67 15.04
CA ALA A 83 22.29 -1.10 15.86
C ALA A 83 22.40 -1.73 17.26
N GLY A 84 21.52 -2.67 17.63
CA GLY A 84 21.45 -3.23 18.98
C GLY A 84 21.00 -2.23 20.05
N ASN A 85 20.51 -1.06 19.64
CA ASN A 85 20.04 -0.03 20.55
C ASN A 85 18.54 -0.24 20.88
N TYR A 86 18.26 -1.26 21.70
CA TYR A 86 16.90 -1.65 22.06
C TYR A 86 16.13 -0.55 22.80
N LYS A 87 16.82 0.32 23.55
CA LYS A 87 16.22 1.48 24.21
C LYS A 87 15.61 2.43 23.19
N LYS A 88 16.38 2.90 22.22
CA LYS A 88 15.89 3.77 21.15
C LYS A 88 14.89 3.08 20.23
N MET A 89 15.03 1.77 20.01
CA MET A 89 14.07 0.97 19.26
C MET A 89 12.68 1.04 19.90
N ILE A 90 12.56 0.82 21.22
CA ILE A 90 11.28 0.86 21.92
C ILE A 90 10.74 2.30 21.97
N GLN A 91 11.61 3.28 22.26
CA GLN A 91 11.22 4.70 22.28
C GLN A 91 10.68 5.14 20.92
N SER A 92 11.33 4.76 19.81
CA SER A 92 10.83 5.09 18.46
C SER A 92 9.47 4.44 18.17
N ALA A 93 9.30 3.17 18.53
CA ALA A 93 8.04 2.46 18.36
C ALA A 93 6.91 3.09 19.21
N SER A 94 7.18 3.40 20.49
CA SER A 94 6.20 4.05 21.39
C SER A 94 5.86 5.46 20.91
N THR A 95 6.86 6.23 20.46
CA THR A 95 6.65 7.57 19.88
C THR A 95 5.75 7.50 18.64
N ALA A 96 5.98 6.51 17.77
CA ALA A 96 5.14 6.27 16.59
C ALA A 96 3.69 5.96 16.99
N LEU A 97 3.48 5.06 17.96
CA LEU A 97 2.13 4.70 18.44
C LEU A 97 1.38 5.93 18.98
N ILE A 98 2.02 6.71 19.86
CA ILE A 98 1.42 7.90 20.46
C ILE A 98 1.12 8.96 19.40
N SER A 99 2.09 9.26 18.52
CA SER A 99 1.93 10.28 17.48
C SER A 99 0.83 9.93 16.49
N PHE A 100 0.75 8.65 16.08
CA PHE A 100 -0.28 8.19 15.13
C PHE A 100 -1.66 8.13 15.78
N LEU A 101 -1.76 7.76 17.06
CA LEU A 101 -3.01 7.81 17.78
C LEU A 101 -3.53 9.24 17.85
N LEU A 102 -2.69 10.19 18.28
CA LEU A 102 -3.07 11.61 18.38
C LEU A 102 -3.46 12.17 17.00
N LEU A 103 -2.65 11.91 15.97
CA LEU A 103 -2.95 12.35 14.61
C LEU A 103 -4.29 11.78 14.13
N SER A 104 -4.54 10.49 14.34
CA SER A 104 -5.77 9.85 13.90
C SER A 104 -7.01 10.38 14.60
N VAL A 105 -6.92 10.70 15.89
CA VAL A 105 -8.03 11.32 16.64
C VAL A 105 -8.33 12.73 16.11
N VAL A 106 -7.31 13.53 15.84
CA VAL A 106 -7.48 14.87 15.24
C VAL A 106 -8.12 14.76 13.85
N LEU A 107 -7.60 13.86 12.99
CA LEU A 107 -8.14 13.65 11.65
C LEU A 107 -9.57 13.08 11.70
N ALA A 108 -9.87 12.19 12.63
CA ALA A 108 -11.22 11.67 12.84
C ALA A 108 -12.20 12.79 13.22
N ALA A 109 -11.82 13.65 14.16
CA ALA A 109 -12.65 14.78 14.56
C ALA A 109 -12.91 15.75 13.41
N LEU A 110 -11.88 16.09 12.62
CA LEU A 110 -12.03 16.91 11.42
C LEU A 110 -12.92 16.24 10.37
N GLY A 111 -12.75 14.94 10.18
CA GLY A 111 -13.56 14.16 9.24
C GLY A 111 -15.03 14.09 9.65
N LEU A 112 -15.32 13.93 10.95
CA LEU A 112 -16.70 13.94 11.46
C LEU A 112 -17.37 15.31 11.30
N ILE A 113 -16.63 16.40 11.50
CA ILE A 113 -17.16 17.76 11.36
C ILE A 113 -17.38 18.14 9.90
N PHE A 114 -16.43 17.83 9.03
CA PHE A 114 -16.41 18.32 7.65
C PHE A 114 -16.75 17.27 6.57
N GLY A 115 -16.90 15.98 6.94
CA GLY A 115 -17.04 14.89 5.97
C GLY A 115 -18.18 15.08 4.97
N ARG A 116 -19.39 15.46 5.45
CA ARG A 116 -20.52 15.75 4.58
C ARG A 116 -20.25 16.95 3.64
N THR A 117 -19.64 17.99 4.15
CA THR A 117 -19.25 19.18 3.37
C THR A 117 -18.29 18.83 2.26
N PHE A 118 -17.32 17.97 2.53
CA PHE A 118 -16.38 17.47 1.52
C PHE A 118 -17.08 16.65 0.44
N MET A 119 -18.05 15.80 0.77
CA MET A 119 -18.83 15.04 -0.21
C MET A 119 -19.63 15.96 -1.15
N ILE A 120 -20.17 17.04 -0.63
CA ILE A 120 -20.86 18.07 -1.44
C ILE A 120 -19.85 18.75 -2.39
N TYR A 121 -18.67 19.14 -1.90
CA TYR A 121 -17.64 19.74 -2.77
C TYR A 121 -17.10 18.77 -3.84
N LEU A 122 -17.14 17.47 -3.58
CA LEU A 122 -16.78 16.44 -4.55
C LEU A 122 -17.91 16.17 -5.58
N ASN A 123 -19.01 16.96 -5.54
CA ASN A 123 -20.19 16.80 -6.39
C ASN A 123 -20.80 15.40 -6.31
N THR A 124 -20.86 14.83 -5.10
CA THR A 124 -21.53 13.55 -4.87
C THR A 124 -23.03 13.70 -5.20
N PRO A 125 -23.61 12.81 -6.02
CA PRO A 125 -25.03 12.86 -6.37
C PRO A 125 -25.94 12.85 -5.14
N GLU A 126 -27.02 13.65 -5.18
CA GLU A 126 -27.94 13.81 -4.02
C GLU A 126 -28.57 12.50 -3.56
N ASN A 127 -28.87 11.59 -4.50
CA ASN A 127 -29.48 10.29 -4.19
C ASN A 127 -28.60 9.37 -3.34
N ILE A 128 -27.28 9.54 -3.35
CA ILE A 128 -26.33 8.73 -2.57
C ILE A 128 -25.60 9.52 -1.47
N LEU A 129 -25.80 10.84 -1.40
CA LEU A 129 -25.07 11.72 -0.49
C LEU A 129 -25.25 11.34 0.98
N ASP A 130 -26.49 11.01 1.38
CA ASP A 130 -26.77 10.63 2.77
C ASP A 130 -26.13 9.28 3.11
N MET A 131 -26.22 8.29 2.22
CA MET A 131 -25.55 6.98 2.41
C MET A 131 -24.03 7.12 2.49
N ALA A 132 -23.45 7.95 1.62
CA ALA A 132 -22.02 8.20 1.62
C ALA A 132 -21.56 8.95 2.89
N SER A 133 -22.37 9.91 3.35
CA SER A 133 -22.09 10.67 4.59
C SER A 133 -22.18 9.78 5.82
N ASP A 134 -23.17 8.89 5.91
CA ASP A 134 -23.32 7.92 6.99
C ASP A 134 -22.16 6.91 7.03
N TYR A 135 -21.77 6.40 5.85
CA TYR A 135 -20.60 5.52 5.72
C TYR A 135 -19.32 6.22 6.21
N LEU A 136 -19.08 7.46 5.76
CA LEU A 136 -17.92 8.25 6.17
C LEU A 136 -17.91 8.55 7.67
N ALA A 137 -19.05 8.85 8.28
CA ALA A 137 -19.10 9.09 9.71
C ALA A 137 -18.61 7.86 10.50
N ILE A 138 -19.08 6.67 10.15
CA ILE A 138 -18.63 5.43 10.78
C ILE A 138 -17.14 5.16 10.48
N TYR A 139 -16.70 5.41 9.24
CA TYR A 139 -15.29 5.30 8.86
C TYR A 139 -14.39 6.20 9.71
N PHE A 140 -14.79 7.46 9.96
CA PHE A 140 -14.02 8.39 10.79
C PHE A 140 -13.97 7.97 12.26
N TRP A 141 -15.03 7.37 12.80
CA TRP A 141 -14.97 6.72 14.11
C TRP A 141 -13.94 5.59 14.15
N GLY A 142 -13.78 4.86 13.04
CA GLY A 142 -12.81 3.78 12.86
C GLY A 142 -11.39 4.23 12.52
N LEU A 143 -11.17 5.51 12.18
CA LEU A 143 -9.88 6.00 11.73
C LEU A 143 -8.74 5.76 12.74
N PRO A 144 -8.92 5.94 14.07
CA PRO A 144 -7.91 5.56 15.04
C PRO A 144 -7.51 4.08 14.96
N PHE A 145 -8.45 3.18 14.73
CA PHE A 145 -8.15 1.76 14.57
C PHE A 145 -7.37 1.49 13.28
N LEU A 146 -7.73 2.12 12.17
CA LEU A 146 -6.99 2.02 10.91
C LEU A 146 -5.52 2.45 11.09
N PHE A 147 -5.30 3.59 11.73
CA PHE A 147 -3.95 4.12 11.96
C PHE A 147 -3.16 3.22 12.90
N MET A 148 -3.77 2.80 14.02
CA MET A 148 -3.11 1.91 14.99
C MET A 148 -2.78 0.55 14.40
N TYR A 149 -3.66 -0.03 13.57
CA TYR A 149 -3.37 -1.28 12.88
C TYR A 149 -2.16 -1.15 11.94
N ASN A 150 -2.12 -0.06 11.14
CA ASN A 150 -1.01 0.18 10.21
C ASN A 150 0.31 0.39 10.94
N ILE A 151 0.33 1.19 12.03
CA ILE A 151 1.57 1.46 12.77
C ILE A 151 2.07 0.24 13.53
N ILE A 152 1.17 -0.55 14.14
CA ILE A 152 1.55 -1.79 14.83
C ILE A 152 2.11 -2.81 13.82
N SER A 153 1.47 -2.95 12.66
CA SER A 153 1.96 -3.80 11.56
C SER A 153 3.34 -3.33 11.06
N ALA A 154 3.54 -2.01 10.95
CA ALA A 154 4.83 -1.41 10.59
C ALA A 154 5.92 -1.74 11.61
N ILE A 155 5.61 -1.67 12.91
CA ILE A 155 6.53 -2.03 13.99
C ILE A 155 6.88 -3.53 13.96
N PHE A 156 5.89 -4.42 13.73
CA PHE A 156 6.17 -5.86 13.57
C PHE A 156 7.09 -6.12 12.36
N ASN A 157 6.87 -5.44 11.26
CA ASN A 157 7.76 -5.52 10.10
C ASN A 157 9.15 -4.97 10.42
N ALA A 158 9.25 -3.88 11.19
CA ALA A 158 10.51 -3.31 11.63
C ALA A 158 11.36 -4.30 12.44
N ILE A 159 10.72 -5.08 13.31
CA ILE A 159 11.40 -6.10 14.12
C ILE A 159 11.51 -7.48 13.43
N GLY A 160 11.23 -7.54 12.12
CA GLY A 160 11.40 -8.75 11.31
C GLY A 160 10.27 -9.78 11.47
N LYS A 161 9.13 -9.45 12.05
CA LYS A 161 8.04 -10.39 12.36
C LYS A 161 6.85 -10.27 11.40
N SER A 162 7.10 -10.29 10.10
CA SER A 162 6.07 -10.13 9.05
C SER A 162 4.94 -11.17 9.08
N ARG A 163 5.10 -12.30 9.77
CA ARG A 163 4.06 -13.31 9.93
C ARG A 163 2.92 -12.85 10.85
N ILE A 164 3.21 -12.01 11.85
CA ILE A 164 2.20 -11.55 12.80
C ILE A 164 1.16 -10.67 12.10
N PRO A 165 1.54 -9.62 11.35
CA PRO A 165 0.59 -8.87 10.53
C PRO A 165 -0.21 -9.73 9.56
N LEU A 166 0.40 -10.76 8.94
CA LEU A 166 -0.31 -11.68 8.05
C LEU A 166 -1.44 -12.42 8.79
N TYR A 167 -1.16 -13.04 9.94
CA TYR A 167 -2.17 -13.78 10.68
C TYR A 167 -3.29 -12.87 11.19
N LEU A 168 -2.94 -11.67 11.65
CA LEU A 168 -3.92 -10.67 12.09
C LEU A 168 -4.79 -10.19 10.92
N LEU A 169 -4.21 -10.00 9.74
CA LEU A 169 -4.96 -9.62 8.55
C LEU A 169 -5.94 -10.72 8.10
N ILE A 170 -5.48 -11.99 8.07
CA ILE A 170 -6.35 -13.13 7.73
C ILE A 170 -7.52 -13.19 8.72
N PHE A 171 -7.23 -13.15 10.03
CA PHE A 171 -8.26 -13.13 11.05
C PHE A 171 -9.25 -11.97 10.88
N SER A 172 -8.74 -10.75 10.76
CA SER A 172 -9.55 -9.54 10.60
C SER A 172 -10.46 -9.61 9.37
N SER A 173 -9.92 -10.06 8.24
CA SER A 173 -10.66 -10.16 6.99
C SER A 173 -11.77 -11.21 7.06
N LEU A 174 -11.49 -12.39 7.59
CA LEU A 174 -12.51 -13.44 7.76
C LEU A 174 -13.58 -13.01 8.75
N PHE A 175 -13.18 -12.39 9.85
CA PHE A 175 -14.10 -11.87 10.86
C PHE A 175 -14.97 -10.73 10.29
N ASN A 176 -14.38 -9.82 9.52
CA ASN A 176 -15.12 -8.75 8.83
C ASN A 176 -16.13 -9.33 7.83
N ILE A 177 -15.73 -10.27 6.97
CA ILE A 177 -16.65 -10.92 6.02
C ILE A 177 -17.86 -11.52 6.75
N GLY A 178 -17.61 -12.25 7.84
CA GLY A 178 -18.69 -12.83 8.66
C GLY A 178 -19.60 -11.75 9.25
N LEU A 179 -19.04 -10.69 9.81
CA LEU A 179 -19.81 -9.56 10.34
C LEU A 179 -20.55 -8.78 9.25
N SER A 180 -19.94 -8.56 8.09
CA SER A 180 -20.59 -7.87 6.96
C SER A 180 -21.81 -8.66 6.49
N VAL A 181 -21.69 -9.96 6.28
CA VAL A 181 -22.84 -10.82 5.95
C VAL A 181 -23.91 -10.74 7.04
N PHE A 182 -23.52 -10.86 8.31
CA PHE A 182 -24.46 -10.81 9.42
C PHE A 182 -25.20 -9.46 9.50
N MET A 183 -24.47 -8.33 9.44
CA MET A 183 -25.05 -7.01 9.60
C MET A 183 -25.79 -6.54 8.35
N VAL A 184 -25.32 -6.90 7.16
CA VAL A 184 -25.92 -6.46 5.90
C VAL A 184 -27.13 -7.35 5.55
N TYR A 185 -26.98 -8.69 5.63
CA TYR A 185 -28.00 -9.63 5.20
C TYR A 185 -29.03 -9.95 6.28
N TYR A 186 -28.60 -10.28 7.53
CA TYR A 186 -29.52 -10.68 8.60
C TYR A 186 -30.09 -9.50 9.38
N MET A 187 -29.30 -8.44 9.62
CA MET A 187 -29.77 -7.26 10.34
C MET A 187 -30.30 -6.15 9.40
N GLU A 188 -30.16 -6.32 8.09
CA GLU A 188 -30.64 -5.39 7.06
C GLU A 188 -30.16 -3.93 7.24
N LEU A 189 -28.97 -3.74 7.81
CA LEU A 189 -28.41 -2.41 8.11
C LEU A 189 -27.83 -1.69 6.87
N GLY A 190 -27.90 -2.31 5.69
CA GLY A 190 -27.42 -1.70 4.44
C GLY A 190 -25.95 -1.27 4.49
N VAL A 191 -25.65 -0.09 3.95
CA VAL A 191 -24.29 0.48 3.91
C VAL A 191 -23.72 0.69 5.31
N LYS A 192 -24.54 1.06 6.29
CA LYS A 192 -24.09 1.20 7.70
C LYS A 192 -23.61 -0.12 8.28
N GLY A 193 -24.27 -1.23 7.90
CA GLY A 193 -23.87 -2.57 8.33
C GLY A 193 -22.47 -2.93 7.88
N ALA A 194 -22.12 -2.68 6.63
CA ALA A 194 -20.79 -2.89 6.10
C ALA A 194 -19.73 -2.02 6.81
N ALA A 195 -20.06 -0.73 7.04
CA ALA A 195 -19.18 0.19 7.76
C ALA A 195 -18.94 -0.25 9.21
N TRP A 196 -20.00 -0.63 9.95
CA TRP A 196 -19.86 -1.13 11.32
C TRP A 196 -19.12 -2.47 11.41
N ALA A 197 -19.31 -3.36 10.45
CA ALA A 197 -18.56 -4.61 10.36
C ALA A 197 -17.05 -4.34 10.25
N THR A 198 -16.68 -3.40 9.39
CA THR A 198 -15.28 -2.98 9.22
C THR A 198 -14.73 -2.32 10.49
N PHE A 199 -15.48 -1.42 11.11
CA PHE A 199 -15.12 -0.77 12.37
C PHE A 199 -14.83 -1.80 13.48
N ILE A 200 -15.74 -2.74 13.70
CA ILE A 200 -15.61 -3.75 14.76
C ILE A 200 -14.43 -4.69 14.45
N ALA A 201 -14.31 -5.16 13.21
CA ALA A 201 -13.24 -6.07 12.83
C ALA A 201 -11.85 -5.41 12.98
N GLN A 202 -11.71 -4.15 12.59
CA GLN A 202 -10.48 -3.39 12.78
C GLN A 202 -10.20 -3.16 14.27
N GLY A 203 -11.21 -2.78 15.07
CA GLY A 203 -11.06 -2.57 16.51
C GLY A 203 -10.56 -3.83 17.23
N VAL A 204 -11.18 -4.99 16.98
CA VAL A 204 -10.74 -6.28 17.53
C VAL A 204 -9.30 -6.59 17.11
N SER A 205 -8.97 -6.38 15.83
CA SER A 205 -7.63 -6.64 15.30
C SER A 205 -6.56 -5.75 15.93
N VAL A 206 -6.88 -4.48 16.18
CA VAL A 206 -5.97 -3.56 16.87
C VAL A 206 -5.72 -4.00 18.30
N VAL A 207 -6.76 -4.38 19.04
CA VAL A 207 -6.61 -4.87 20.42
C VAL A 207 -5.71 -6.10 20.46
N LEU A 208 -5.97 -7.10 19.58
CA LEU A 208 -5.14 -8.30 19.48
C LEU A 208 -3.69 -7.96 19.07
N SER A 209 -3.53 -7.09 18.08
CA SER A 209 -2.20 -6.62 17.63
C SER A 209 -1.43 -5.95 18.76
N PHE A 210 -2.10 -5.12 19.55
CA PHE A 210 -1.49 -4.38 20.66
C PHE A 210 -1.08 -5.33 21.80
N ILE A 211 -1.90 -6.31 22.14
CA ILE A 211 -1.57 -7.35 23.13
C ILE A 211 -0.30 -8.11 22.68
N LEU A 212 -0.22 -8.53 21.41
CA LEU A 212 0.95 -9.21 20.88
C LEU A 212 2.19 -8.31 20.88
N LEU A 213 2.02 -7.02 20.59
CA LEU A 213 3.12 -6.06 20.62
C LEU A 213 3.65 -5.86 22.03
N ILE A 214 2.77 -5.73 23.04
CA ILE A 214 3.19 -5.65 24.46
C ILE A 214 3.95 -6.91 24.86
N GLN A 215 3.46 -8.10 24.48
CA GLN A 215 4.15 -9.36 24.79
C GLN A 215 5.55 -9.40 24.17
N GLU A 216 5.70 -8.86 22.96
CA GLU A 216 7.00 -8.78 22.31
C GLU A 216 7.92 -7.79 23.01
N PHE A 217 7.42 -6.61 23.39
CA PHE A 217 8.21 -5.56 24.07
C PHE A 217 8.60 -5.93 25.50
N LYS A 218 7.82 -6.78 26.18
CA LYS A 218 8.23 -7.33 27.49
C LYS A 218 9.60 -8.01 27.46
N LYS A 219 10.04 -8.51 26.31
CA LYS A 219 11.37 -9.11 26.13
C LYS A 219 12.51 -8.08 26.21
N TYR A 220 12.17 -6.81 26.13
CA TYR A 220 13.05 -5.65 26.19
C TYR A 220 12.69 -4.69 27.33
N SER A 221 11.93 -5.14 28.33
CA SER A 221 11.35 -4.30 29.39
C SER A 221 12.41 -3.54 30.23
N SER A 222 13.63 -4.09 30.35
CA SER A 222 14.75 -3.45 31.05
C SER A 222 15.25 -2.15 30.40
N TYR A 223 14.78 -1.82 29.19
CA TYR A 223 15.22 -0.65 28.42
C TYR A 223 14.15 0.48 28.37
N LEU A 224 13.02 0.30 29.02
CA LEU A 224 11.91 1.30 29.05
C LEU A 224 12.23 2.39 30.08
N GLU A 225 12.55 3.59 29.60
CA GLU A 225 12.73 4.79 30.47
C GLU A 225 11.71 5.88 30.14
N THR A 226 11.51 6.21 28.85
CA THR A 226 10.55 7.23 28.40
C THR A 226 9.73 6.69 27.25
N ALA A 227 8.42 6.99 27.25
CA ALA A 227 7.50 6.52 26.21
C ALA A 227 7.57 7.35 24.92
N PHE A 228 8.03 8.61 24.99
CA PHE A 228 8.03 9.56 23.89
C PHE A 228 9.39 10.23 23.73
N ASP A 229 9.87 10.31 22.49
CA ASP A 229 11.13 10.96 22.11
C ASP A 229 10.92 11.86 20.87
N THR A 230 11.04 13.16 21.06
CA THR A 230 10.89 14.15 19.99
C THR A 230 11.95 14.00 18.89
N SER A 231 13.17 13.55 19.22
CA SER A 231 14.21 13.28 18.24
C SER A 231 13.81 12.13 17.32
N ALA A 232 13.30 11.03 17.88
CA ALA A 232 12.79 9.90 17.13
C ALA A 232 11.61 10.30 16.23
N LEU A 233 10.70 11.16 16.72
CA LEU A 233 9.61 11.69 15.90
C LEU A 233 10.14 12.51 14.71
N THR A 234 11.14 13.34 14.92
CA THR A 234 11.74 14.15 13.87
C THR A 234 12.41 13.27 12.81
N GLU A 235 13.17 12.25 13.23
CA GLU A 235 13.80 11.28 12.32
C GLU A 235 12.75 10.50 11.53
N MET A 236 11.70 9.99 12.18
CA MET A 236 10.60 9.29 11.51
C MET A 236 9.90 10.20 10.51
N SER A 237 9.65 11.47 10.86
CA SER A 237 8.96 12.42 9.99
C SER A 237 9.73 12.70 8.71
N LYS A 238 11.06 12.72 8.74
CA LYS A 238 11.91 12.88 7.54
C LYS A 238 11.73 11.75 6.52
N VAL A 239 11.35 10.57 6.97
CA VAL A 239 11.05 9.41 6.10
C VAL A 239 9.55 9.34 5.80
N ALA A 240 8.70 9.58 6.79
CA ALA A 240 7.26 9.48 6.69
C ALA A 240 6.67 10.49 5.68
N LEU A 241 7.02 11.77 5.79
CA LEU A 241 6.46 12.82 4.93
C LEU A 241 6.72 12.57 3.43
N PRO A 242 7.94 12.26 2.97
CA PRO A 242 8.16 11.90 1.59
C PRO A 242 7.44 10.61 1.16
N SER A 243 7.29 9.64 2.08
CA SER A 243 6.57 8.40 1.79
C SER A 243 5.06 8.63 1.66
N ILE A 244 4.47 9.49 2.49
CA ILE A 244 3.07 9.95 2.37
C ILE A 244 2.89 10.68 1.03
N LEU A 245 3.80 11.60 0.70
CA LEU A 245 3.77 12.33 -0.56
C LEU A 245 3.81 11.36 -1.75
N GLN A 246 4.69 10.35 -1.72
CA GLN A 246 4.74 9.32 -2.77
C GLN A 246 3.40 8.60 -2.92
N GLN A 247 2.80 8.13 -1.83
CA GLN A 247 1.51 7.42 -1.87
C GLN A 247 0.40 8.32 -2.43
N SER A 248 0.34 9.57 -1.95
CA SER A 248 -0.64 10.55 -2.41
C SER A 248 -0.46 10.93 -3.89
N THR A 249 0.78 11.09 -4.35
CA THR A 249 1.07 11.39 -5.77
C THR A 249 0.69 10.21 -6.67
N VAL A 250 0.90 8.98 -6.24
CA VAL A 250 0.45 7.80 -7.00
C VAL A 250 -1.08 7.80 -7.12
N ALA A 251 -1.81 8.05 -6.04
CA ALA A 251 -3.26 8.11 -6.05
C ALA A 251 -3.79 9.23 -6.97
N ILE A 252 -3.24 10.43 -6.87
CA ILE A 252 -3.60 11.58 -7.73
C ILE A 252 -3.28 11.25 -9.21
N GLY A 253 -2.12 10.65 -9.47
CA GLY A 253 -1.73 10.26 -10.82
C GLY A 253 -2.69 9.26 -11.44
N MET A 254 -3.19 8.31 -10.65
CA MET A 254 -4.21 7.36 -11.11
C MET A 254 -5.53 8.06 -11.46
N LEU A 255 -5.97 9.03 -10.65
CA LEU A 255 -7.18 9.81 -10.95
C LEU A 255 -7.04 10.64 -12.23
N LEU A 256 -5.89 11.27 -12.46
CA LEU A 256 -5.64 12.04 -13.69
C LEU A 256 -5.59 11.12 -14.92
N VAL A 257 -4.94 9.98 -14.84
CA VAL A 257 -4.93 8.98 -15.90
C VAL A 257 -6.33 8.44 -16.17
N GLN A 258 -7.10 8.16 -15.12
CA GLN A 258 -8.50 7.72 -15.24
C GLN A 258 -9.36 8.77 -15.96
N SER A 259 -9.18 10.06 -15.68
CA SER A 259 -9.87 11.16 -16.37
C SER A 259 -9.59 11.16 -17.88
N VAL A 260 -8.34 10.90 -18.28
CA VAL A 260 -7.94 10.75 -19.68
C VAL A 260 -8.62 9.53 -20.31
N VAL A 261 -8.61 8.39 -19.63
CA VAL A 261 -9.25 7.16 -20.14
C VAL A 261 -10.77 7.35 -20.32
N ASN A 262 -11.42 8.06 -19.41
CA ASN A 262 -12.85 8.36 -19.50
C ASN A 262 -13.22 9.09 -20.79
N SER A 263 -12.33 9.92 -21.35
CA SER A 263 -12.59 10.65 -22.59
C SER A 263 -12.66 9.76 -23.85
N PHE A 264 -12.20 8.51 -23.76
CA PHE A 264 -12.22 7.55 -24.86
C PHE A 264 -13.50 6.70 -24.93
N GLY A 265 -14.45 6.94 -24.02
CA GLY A 265 -15.75 6.27 -23.99
C GLY A 265 -15.84 5.07 -23.06
N SER A 266 -17.07 4.62 -22.82
CA SER A 266 -17.40 3.61 -21.81
C SER A 266 -16.82 2.24 -22.08
N GLU A 267 -16.72 1.83 -23.36
CA GLU A 267 -16.16 0.52 -23.74
C GLU A 267 -14.66 0.43 -23.45
N VAL A 268 -13.90 1.48 -23.82
CA VAL A 268 -12.47 1.59 -23.52
C VAL A 268 -12.25 1.63 -22.02
N LEU A 269 -13.07 2.38 -21.29
CA LEU A 269 -13.04 2.47 -19.84
C LEU A 269 -13.29 1.11 -19.18
N ALA A 270 -14.25 0.33 -19.66
CA ALA A 270 -14.56 -0.99 -19.12
C ALA A 270 -13.37 -1.96 -19.31
N GLY A 271 -12.75 -1.98 -20.51
CA GLY A 271 -11.58 -2.77 -20.79
C GLY A 271 -10.37 -2.38 -19.94
N PHE A 272 -10.08 -1.07 -19.85
CA PHE A 272 -9.00 -0.54 -19.03
C PHE A 272 -9.20 -0.84 -17.54
N SER A 273 -10.41 -0.63 -17.02
CA SER A 273 -10.72 -0.90 -15.61
C SER A 273 -10.58 -2.38 -15.25
N SER A 274 -10.96 -3.27 -16.16
CA SER A 274 -10.76 -4.71 -15.99
C SER A 274 -9.27 -5.06 -15.92
N ALA A 275 -8.46 -4.48 -16.81
CA ALA A 275 -7.01 -4.66 -16.80
C ALA A 275 -6.35 -4.09 -15.54
N MET A 276 -6.80 -2.93 -15.03
CA MET A 276 -6.28 -2.33 -13.79
C MET A 276 -6.54 -3.21 -12.55
N ARG A 277 -7.64 -3.96 -12.51
CA ARG A 277 -7.89 -4.94 -11.44
C ARG A 277 -6.86 -6.06 -11.46
N VAL A 278 -6.50 -6.55 -12.63
CA VAL A 278 -5.45 -7.56 -12.81
C VAL A 278 -4.09 -6.99 -12.43
N GLU A 279 -3.78 -5.79 -12.90
CA GLU A 279 -2.53 -5.08 -12.57
C GLU A 279 -2.36 -4.93 -11.05
N SER A 280 -3.44 -4.60 -10.32
CA SER A 280 -3.38 -4.46 -8.86
C SER A 280 -2.88 -5.74 -8.16
N ILE A 281 -3.21 -6.91 -8.71
CA ILE A 281 -2.71 -8.21 -8.21
C ILE A 281 -1.24 -8.42 -8.61
N CYS A 282 -0.88 -8.09 -9.87
CA CYS A 282 0.48 -8.26 -10.39
C CYS A 282 1.52 -7.37 -9.67
N ILE A 283 1.10 -6.20 -9.18
CA ILE A 283 1.96 -5.26 -8.45
C ILE A 283 2.30 -5.77 -7.05
N VAL A 284 1.43 -6.57 -6.42
CA VAL A 284 1.56 -6.99 -5.01
C VAL A 284 2.91 -7.61 -4.67
N PRO A 285 3.44 -8.59 -5.41
CA PRO A 285 4.75 -9.18 -5.10
C PRO A 285 5.87 -8.13 -5.15
N MET A 286 5.84 -7.23 -6.14
CA MET A 286 6.85 -6.20 -6.32
C MET A 286 6.84 -5.18 -5.18
N ALA A 287 5.66 -4.75 -4.75
CA ALA A 287 5.49 -3.84 -3.62
C ALA A 287 5.97 -4.47 -2.30
N ALA A 288 5.61 -5.73 -2.06
CA ALA A 288 6.05 -6.45 -0.86
C ALA A 288 7.57 -6.61 -0.82
N ILE A 289 8.21 -6.93 -1.96
CA ILE A 289 9.65 -7.02 -2.10
C ILE A 289 10.32 -5.67 -1.81
N GLY A 290 9.78 -4.56 -2.35
CA GLY A 290 10.29 -3.22 -2.09
C GLY A 290 10.21 -2.83 -0.60
N ASN A 291 9.10 -3.15 0.06
CA ASN A 291 8.92 -2.92 1.49
C ASN A 291 9.88 -3.79 2.33
N ALA A 292 10.05 -5.05 1.96
CA ALA A 292 10.99 -5.95 2.62
C ALA A 292 12.43 -5.46 2.47
N MET A 293 12.82 -4.96 1.28
CA MET A 293 14.13 -4.38 1.06
C MET A 293 14.38 -3.15 1.94
N SER A 294 13.35 -2.33 2.19
CA SER A 294 13.45 -1.16 3.09
C SER A 294 13.80 -1.58 4.53
N SER A 295 13.05 -2.51 5.12
CA SER A 295 13.34 -3.02 6.47
C SER A 295 14.69 -3.73 6.55
N TYR A 296 15.02 -4.54 5.53
CA TYR A 296 16.30 -5.24 5.46
C TYR A 296 17.47 -4.25 5.37
N THR A 297 17.36 -3.21 4.56
CA THR A 297 18.38 -2.16 4.44
C THR A 297 18.58 -1.43 5.76
N ALA A 298 17.50 -0.97 6.39
CA ALA A 298 17.57 -0.22 7.64
C ALA A 298 18.22 -1.05 8.77
N GLN A 299 17.84 -2.32 8.93
CA GLN A 299 18.45 -3.20 9.94
C GLN A 299 19.94 -3.47 9.67
N ASN A 300 20.31 -3.74 8.42
CA ASN A 300 21.71 -4.04 8.10
C ASN A 300 22.61 -2.79 8.12
N LEU A 301 22.10 -1.61 7.81
CA LEU A 301 22.83 -0.35 8.00
C LEU A 301 23.01 -0.04 9.48
N GLY A 302 21.96 -0.20 10.29
CA GLY A 302 22.08 -0.07 11.75
C GLY A 302 23.13 -1.00 12.34
N ALA A 303 23.26 -2.22 11.81
CA ALA A 303 24.28 -3.18 12.20
C ALA A 303 25.69 -2.92 11.58
N GLY A 304 25.87 -1.85 10.80
CA GLY A 304 27.12 -1.56 10.09
C GLY A 304 27.44 -2.51 8.93
N LYS A 305 26.49 -3.35 8.50
CA LYS A 305 26.71 -4.43 7.51
C LYS A 305 26.35 -3.98 6.07
N GLN A 306 27.00 -2.93 5.57
CA GLN A 306 26.72 -2.36 4.24
C GLN A 306 26.85 -3.36 3.08
N ASP A 307 27.82 -4.28 3.13
CA ASP A 307 28.00 -5.31 2.11
C ASP A 307 26.80 -6.28 2.04
N ARG A 308 26.15 -6.51 3.18
CA ARG A 308 24.93 -7.33 3.20
C ARG A 308 23.78 -6.64 2.50
N VAL A 309 23.65 -5.32 2.62
CA VAL A 309 22.65 -4.54 1.89
C VAL A 309 22.83 -4.72 0.38
N ARG A 310 24.08 -4.60 -0.11
CA ARG A 310 24.38 -4.81 -1.54
C ARG A 310 24.04 -6.24 -1.99
N LYS A 311 24.45 -7.26 -1.20
CA LYS A 311 24.11 -8.66 -1.50
C LYS A 311 22.59 -8.89 -1.49
N GLY A 312 21.87 -8.32 -0.51
CA GLY A 312 20.42 -8.40 -0.42
C GLY A 312 19.72 -7.75 -1.61
N TYR A 313 20.22 -6.61 -2.07
CA TYR A 313 19.70 -5.93 -3.26
C TYR A 313 19.80 -6.79 -4.53
N HIS A 314 20.93 -7.47 -4.74
CA HIS A 314 21.08 -8.40 -5.87
C HIS A 314 20.14 -9.60 -5.75
N VAL A 315 19.96 -10.15 -4.55
CA VAL A 315 19.04 -11.27 -4.29
C VAL A 315 17.59 -10.84 -4.59
N VAL A 316 17.18 -9.68 -4.12
CA VAL A 316 15.84 -9.12 -4.35
C VAL A 316 15.60 -8.92 -5.84
N ASN A 317 16.57 -8.40 -6.58
CA ASN A 317 16.45 -8.24 -8.01
C ASN A 317 16.30 -9.59 -8.74
N GLY A 318 16.92 -10.66 -8.23
CA GLY A 318 16.69 -12.02 -8.71
C GLY A 318 15.25 -12.50 -8.47
N TYR A 319 14.67 -12.23 -7.32
CA TYR A 319 13.26 -12.54 -7.04
C TYR A 319 12.31 -11.74 -7.94
N ILE A 320 12.60 -10.47 -8.16
CA ILE A 320 11.84 -9.62 -9.08
C ILE A 320 11.84 -10.20 -10.48
N LEU A 321 13.01 -10.60 -10.98
CA LEU A 321 13.12 -11.22 -12.29
C LEU A 321 12.26 -12.49 -12.38
N LEU A 322 12.32 -13.37 -11.37
CA LEU A 322 11.50 -14.57 -11.31
C LEU A 322 10.00 -14.24 -11.36
N PHE A 323 9.52 -13.35 -10.50
CA PHE A 323 8.11 -12.96 -10.50
C PHE A 323 7.69 -12.26 -11.78
N ALA A 324 8.52 -11.37 -12.32
CA ALA A 324 8.22 -10.67 -13.58
C ALA A 324 8.09 -11.64 -14.76
N VAL A 325 8.98 -12.62 -14.85
CA VAL A 325 8.90 -13.67 -15.90
C VAL A 325 7.64 -14.51 -15.74
N VAL A 326 7.32 -14.94 -14.52
CA VAL A 326 6.10 -15.71 -14.24
C VAL A 326 4.84 -14.90 -14.61
N ILE A 327 4.76 -13.65 -14.19
CA ILE A 327 3.64 -12.76 -14.52
C ILE A 327 3.54 -12.56 -16.02
N CYS A 328 4.66 -12.30 -16.71
CA CYS A 328 4.69 -12.13 -18.16
C CYS A 328 4.16 -13.37 -18.88
N ILE A 329 4.61 -14.57 -18.50
CA ILE A 329 4.14 -15.84 -19.09
C ILE A 329 2.63 -16.02 -18.86
N ILE A 330 2.14 -15.73 -17.66
CA ILE A 330 0.71 -15.83 -17.34
C ILE A 330 -0.10 -14.85 -18.20
N LEU A 331 0.31 -13.59 -18.26
CA LEU A 331 -0.41 -12.58 -19.01
C LEU A 331 -0.37 -12.82 -20.53
N GLU A 332 0.76 -13.26 -21.09
CA GLU A 332 0.86 -13.58 -22.51
C GLU A 332 -0.04 -14.76 -22.92
N ASN A 333 -0.18 -15.77 -22.07
CA ASN A 333 -0.96 -16.96 -22.41
C ASN A 333 -2.44 -16.88 -21.98
N PHE A 334 -2.76 -16.12 -20.96
CA PHE A 334 -4.08 -16.12 -20.32
C PHE A 334 -4.76 -14.75 -20.26
N HIS A 335 -4.25 -13.71 -20.96
CA HIS A 335 -4.85 -12.36 -20.93
C HIS A 335 -6.34 -12.35 -21.30
N THR A 336 -6.75 -13.11 -22.34
CA THR A 336 -8.14 -13.14 -22.79
C THR A 336 -9.10 -13.74 -21.76
N PRO A 337 -8.88 -14.97 -21.23
CA PRO A 337 -9.74 -15.50 -20.18
C PRO A 337 -9.70 -14.66 -18.89
N ILE A 338 -8.56 -14.06 -18.54
CA ILE A 338 -8.44 -13.21 -17.36
C ILE A 338 -9.31 -11.95 -17.51
N VAL A 339 -9.23 -11.24 -18.63
CA VAL A 339 -10.07 -10.06 -18.90
C VAL A 339 -11.54 -10.46 -18.95
N GLY A 340 -11.83 -11.64 -19.55
CA GLY A 340 -13.19 -12.19 -19.63
C GLY A 340 -13.85 -12.43 -18.28
N LEU A 341 -13.08 -12.76 -17.23
CA LEU A 341 -13.63 -12.91 -15.87
C LEU A 341 -14.25 -11.60 -15.33
N PHE A 342 -13.74 -10.44 -15.77
CA PHE A 342 -14.21 -9.14 -15.33
C PHE A 342 -15.26 -8.51 -16.26
N LEU A 343 -15.14 -8.73 -17.57
CA LEU A 343 -16.09 -8.19 -18.55
C LEU A 343 -17.35 -9.06 -18.71
N GLY A 344 -17.27 -10.35 -18.37
CA GLY A 344 -18.39 -11.30 -18.53
C GLY A 344 -18.83 -11.48 -19.98
N SER A 345 -20.03 -12.03 -20.16
CA SER A 345 -20.63 -12.29 -21.48
C SER A 345 -21.09 -11.04 -22.24
N GLY A 346 -21.19 -9.89 -21.55
CA GLY A 346 -21.63 -8.60 -22.11
C GLY A 346 -20.49 -7.70 -22.59
N GLY A 347 -19.22 -8.14 -22.48
CA GLY A 347 -18.09 -7.33 -22.92
C GLY A 347 -18.06 -7.10 -24.41
N THR A 348 -17.88 -5.85 -24.85
CA THR A 348 -17.75 -5.49 -26.26
C THR A 348 -16.38 -5.87 -26.80
N HIS A 349 -16.26 -6.04 -28.12
CA HIS A 349 -14.97 -6.35 -28.77
C HIS A 349 -13.89 -5.30 -28.44
N LEU A 350 -14.27 -4.01 -28.39
CA LEU A 350 -13.36 -2.91 -28.07
C LEU A 350 -12.89 -2.97 -26.63
N ALA A 351 -13.78 -3.31 -25.67
CA ALA A 351 -13.41 -3.49 -24.26
C ALA A 351 -12.39 -4.64 -24.10
N PHE A 352 -12.66 -5.78 -24.74
CA PHE A 352 -11.72 -6.92 -24.74
C PHE A 352 -10.37 -6.54 -25.38
N GLN A 353 -10.38 -5.89 -26.54
CA GLN A 353 -9.15 -5.48 -27.22
C GLN A 353 -8.34 -4.50 -26.35
N THR A 354 -8.99 -3.55 -25.69
CA THR A 354 -8.35 -2.58 -24.81
C THR A 354 -7.72 -3.28 -23.61
N GLY A 355 -8.48 -4.11 -22.89
CA GLY A 355 -7.99 -4.79 -21.68
C GLY A 355 -6.87 -5.79 -21.96
N THR A 356 -7.03 -6.63 -23.00
CA THR A 356 -6.00 -7.62 -23.37
C THR A 356 -4.75 -6.95 -23.94
N GLY A 357 -4.91 -5.89 -24.76
CA GLY A 357 -3.79 -5.12 -25.30
C GLY A 357 -2.95 -4.47 -24.19
N TYR A 358 -3.62 -3.88 -23.18
CA TYR A 358 -2.95 -3.33 -22.02
C TYR A 358 -2.15 -4.39 -21.26
N LEU A 359 -2.78 -5.52 -20.90
CA LEU A 359 -2.13 -6.55 -20.08
C LEU A 359 -0.94 -7.19 -20.79
N ARG A 360 -1.05 -7.50 -22.08
CA ARG A 360 0.06 -8.03 -22.88
C ARG A 360 1.23 -7.04 -22.91
N PHE A 361 0.95 -5.78 -23.20
CA PHE A 361 1.98 -4.74 -23.21
C PHE A 361 2.65 -4.62 -21.84
N MET A 362 1.88 -4.48 -20.75
CA MET A 362 2.41 -4.28 -19.39
C MET A 362 3.18 -5.50 -18.87
N GLY A 363 2.82 -6.72 -19.33
CA GLY A 363 3.49 -7.96 -18.93
C GLY A 363 5.01 -7.90 -19.07
N PHE A 364 5.52 -7.27 -20.12
CA PHE A 364 6.96 -7.12 -20.37
C PHE A 364 7.64 -6.10 -19.47
N PHE A 365 6.89 -5.17 -18.89
CA PHE A 365 7.44 -4.05 -18.14
C PHE A 365 7.37 -4.21 -16.61
N TYR A 366 6.74 -5.27 -16.08
CA TYR A 366 6.71 -5.50 -14.61
C TYR A 366 8.11 -5.67 -14.01
N ILE A 367 9.09 -6.09 -14.79
CA ILE A 367 10.50 -6.13 -14.36
C ILE A 367 10.99 -4.72 -13.96
N LEU A 368 10.65 -3.71 -14.77
CA LEU A 368 11.03 -2.31 -14.48
C LEU A 368 10.36 -1.82 -13.20
N LEU A 369 9.08 -2.13 -13.01
CA LEU A 369 8.36 -1.83 -11.78
C LEU A 369 9.04 -2.45 -10.56
N GLY A 370 9.38 -3.73 -10.64
CA GLY A 370 10.03 -4.44 -9.54
C GLY A 370 11.40 -3.85 -9.21
N LEU A 371 12.25 -3.62 -10.21
CA LEU A 371 13.57 -3.01 -10.04
C LEU A 371 13.47 -1.60 -9.44
N LYS A 372 12.49 -0.80 -9.91
CA LYS A 372 12.18 0.51 -9.34
C LYS A 372 11.79 0.37 -7.87
N MET A 373 10.90 -0.54 -7.51
CA MET A 373 10.43 -0.73 -6.14
C MET A 373 11.52 -1.23 -5.20
N SER A 374 12.42 -2.11 -5.66
CA SER A 374 13.56 -2.58 -4.86
C SER A 374 14.58 -1.48 -4.60
N THR A 375 14.87 -0.66 -5.62
CA THR A 375 15.81 0.47 -5.49
C THR A 375 15.23 1.56 -4.59
N ASP A 376 13.96 1.91 -4.77
CA ASP A 376 13.23 2.84 -3.90
C ASP A 376 13.18 2.31 -2.45
N GLY A 377 12.97 1.00 -2.28
CA GLY A 377 13.00 0.34 -0.98
C GLY A 377 14.37 0.46 -0.29
N LEU A 378 15.45 0.28 -1.04
CA LEU A 378 16.81 0.46 -0.53
C LEU A 378 17.05 1.93 -0.10
N LEU A 379 16.77 2.91 -0.94
CA LEU A 379 16.95 4.34 -0.63
C LEU A 379 16.12 4.76 0.59
N ARG A 380 14.88 4.30 0.66
CA ARG A 380 13.96 4.54 1.78
C ARG A 380 14.47 3.92 3.07
N GLY A 381 14.95 2.65 3.02
CA GLY A 381 15.55 1.97 4.17
C GLY A 381 16.86 2.59 4.64
N ALA A 382 17.55 3.31 3.77
CA ALA A 382 18.74 4.11 4.07
C ALA A 382 18.40 5.58 4.41
N ALA A 383 17.12 5.94 4.57
CA ALA A 383 16.63 7.29 4.78
C ALA A 383 17.15 8.34 3.74
N ASP A 384 17.60 7.90 2.56
CA ASP A 384 18.00 8.77 1.45
C ASP A 384 16.76 9.27 0.70
N MET A 385 15.99 10.12 1.38
CA MET A 385 14.65 10.51 0.94
C MET A 385 14.64 11.60 -0.14
N LYS A 386 15.72 12.35 -0.31
CA LYS A 386 15.79 13.43 -1.30
C LYS A 386 15.64 12.89 -2.72
N MET A 387 16.52 11.97 -3.11
CA MET A 387 16.49 11.40 -4.47
C MET A 387 15.32 10.46 -4.67
N PHE A 388 14.88 9.75 -3.62
CA PHE A 388 13.64 8.98 -3.61
C PHE A 388 12.43 9.85 -4.01
N THR A 389 12.30 11.03 -3.39
CA THR A 389 11.18 11.96 -3.68
C THR A 389 11.28 12.51 -5.11
N ILE A 390 12.45 12.96 -5.54
CA ILE A 390 12.68 13.47 -6.90
C ILE A 390 12.32 12.39 -7.93
N ALA A 391 12.76 11.16 -7.75
CA ALA A 391 12.50 10.04 -8.66
C ALA A 391 10.98 9.76 -8.78
N ASN A 392 10.26 9.75 -7.65
CA ASN A 392 8.84 9.49 -7.66
C ASN A 392 8.02 10.65 -8.24
N LEU A 393 8.40 11.89 -7.99
CA LEU A 393 7.76 13.07 -8.62
C LEU A 393 8.03 13.10 -10.13
N ALA A 394 9.25 12.82 -10.58
CA ALA A 394 9.58 12.75 -12.01
C ALA A 394 8.76 11.65 -12.71
N ASN A 395 8.63 10.47 -12.10
CA ASN A 395 7.77 9.39 -12.60
C ASN A 395 6.33 9.89 -12.80
N LEU A 396 5.72 10.47 -11.76
CA LEU A 396 4.34 10.95 -11.85
C LEU A 396 4.19 12.03 -12.91
N SER A 397 5.07 13.05 -12.89
CA SER A 397 5.00 14.18 -13.82
C SER A 397 5.04 13.71 -15.27
N LEU A 398 5.96 12.79 -15.61
CA LEU A 398 6.06 12.25 -16.96
C LEU A 398 4.81 11.44 -17.34
N ARG A 399 4.29 10.59 -16.45
CA ARG A 399 3.06 9.83 -16.72
C ARG A 399 1.89 10.76 -17.03
N VAL A 400 1.70 11.78 -16.22
CA VAL A 400 0.59 12.73 -16.38
C VAL A 400 0.78 13.57 -17.65
N ILE A 401 1.98 14.11 -17.89
CA ILE A 401 2.27 14.90 -19.09
C ILE A 401 2.02 14.07 -20.36
N ILE A 402 2.58 12.87 -20.45
CA ILE A 402 2.40 12.00 -21.62
C ILE A 402 0.92 11.63 -21.82
N ALA A 403 0.22 11.24 -20.73
CA ALA A 403 -1.18 10.89 -20.81
C ALA A 403 -2.05 12.09 -21.29
N LEU A 404 -1.84 13.27 -20.75
CA LEU A 404 -2.64 14.46 -21.09
C LEU A 404 -2.31 15.05 -22.47
N THR A 405 -1.03 15.02 -22.86
CA THR A 405 -0.60 15.71 -24.11
C THR A 405 -0.62 14.78 -25.33
N LEU A 406 -0.22 13.52 -25.19
CA LEU A 406 -0.09 12.62 -26.32
C LEU A 406 -1.33 11.75 -26.56
N SER A 407 -2.11 11.38 -25.53
CA SER A 407 -3.29 10.53 -25.73
C SER A 407 -4.35 11.14 -26.63
N PRO A 408 -4.66 12.45 -26.59
CA PRO A 408 -5.64 13.05 -27.49
C PRO A 408 -5.25 12.96 -28.98
N HIS A 409 -3.95 12.89 -29.28
CA HIS A 409 -3.44 12.88 -30.65
C HIS A 409 -3.13 11.47 -31.18
N TYR A 410 -2.66 10.57 -30.30
CA TYR A 410 -2.16 9.25 -30.70
C TYR A 410 -2.97 8.10 -30.13
N GLY A 411 -4.07 8.40 -29.42
CA GLY A 411 -4.99 7.41 -28.88
C GLY A 411 -4.60 6.87 -27.49
N ILE A 412 -5.45 5.97 -26.99
CA ILE A 412 -5.38 5.43 -25.61
C ILE A 412 -4.05 4.71 -25.31
N SER A 413 -3.36 4.17 -26.32
CA SER A 413 -2.09 3.49 -26.14
C SER A 413 -1.01 4.36 -25.51
N MET A 414 -1.10 5.70 -25.64
CA MET A 414 -0.16 6.62 -24.99
C MET A 414 -0.27 6.61 -23.47
N VAL A 415 -1.44 6.27 -22.94
CA VAL A 415 -1.64 6.09 -21.49
C VAL A 415 -0.80 4.94 -20.96
N TRP A 416 -0.80 3.79 -21.67
CA TRP A 416 0.01 2.66 -21.24
C TRP A 416 1.50 2.83 -21.54
N TYR A 417 1.92 3.50 -22.61
CA TYR A 417 3.33 3.85 -22.83
C TYR A 417 3.88 4.78 -21.76
N ALA A 418 3.05 5.70 -21.24
CA ALA A 418 3.45 6.63 -20.17
C ALA A 418 3.90 5.91 -18.89
N VAL A 419 3.33 4.74 -18.58
CA VAL A 419 3.60 3.99 -17.35
C VAL A 419 5.04 3.47 -17.30
N PRO A 420 5.53 2.66 -18.25
CA PRO A 420 6.91 2.20 -18.25
C PRO A 420 7.94 3.33 -18.39
N ILE A 421 7.63 4.38 -19.14
CA ILE A 421 8.51 5.55 -19.26
C ILE A 421 8.70 6.20 -17.88
N GLY A 422 7.62 6.36 -17.13
CA GLY A 422 7.70 6.84 -15.75
C GLY A 422 8.52 5.93 -14.84
N TRP A 423 8.33 4.61 -14.93
CA TRP A 423 9.12 3.64 -14.15
C TRP A 423 10.59 3.65 -14.52
N MET A 424 10.92 3.74 -15.81
CA MET A 424 12.32 3.85 -16.27
C MET A 424 12.99 5.10 -15.74
N THR A 425 12.30 6.24 -15.79
CA THR A 425 12.82 7.51 -15.27
C THR A 425 13.08 7.44 -13.77
N ASN A 426 12.11 6.92 -13.00
CA ASN A 426 12.31 6.72 -11.57
C ASN A 426 13.51 5.78 -11.32
N LEU A 427 13.55 4.63 -11.98
CA LEU A 427 14.64 3.67 -11.83
C LEU A 427 15.99 4.28 -12.17
N ALA A 428 16.09 5.07 -13.25
CA ALA A 428 17.32 5.73 -13.66
C ALA A 428 17.83 6.70 -12.57
N ILE A 429 16.94 7.51 -12.00
CA ILE A 429 17.29 8.46 -10.94
C ILE A 429 17.67 7.71 -9.65
N SER A 430 16.83 6.79 -9.18
CA SER A 430 17.05 6.03 -7.95
C SER A 430 18.30 5.14 -8.05
N TYR A 431 18.53 4.49 -9.19
CA TYR A 431 19.70 3.65 -9.41
C TYR A 431 20.99 4.50 -9.52
N SER A 432 20.93 5.67 -10.14
CA SER A 432 22.06 6.61 -10.16
C SER A 432 22.46 7.00 -8.73
N GLN A 433 21.49 7.30 -7.87
CA GLN A 433 21.74 7.58 -6.45
C GLN A 433 22.34 6.36 -5.72
N TYR A 434 21.79 5.15 -5.96
CA TYR A 434 22.37 3.93 -5.42
C TYR A 434 23.85 3.77 -5.80
N ARG A 435 24.22 4.08 -7.06
CA ARG A 435 25.59 3.99 -7.57
C ARG A 435 26.56 4.98 -6.91
N THR A 436 26.08 6.13 -6.45
CA THR A 436 26.93 7.10 -5.71
C THR A 436 27.43 6.55 -4.38
N GLY A 437 26.78 5.57 -3.82
CA GLY A 437 27.10 5.00 -2.51
C GLY A 437 26.71 5.88 -1.31
N LYS A 438 26.06 7.03 -1.52
CA LYS A 438 25.63 7.95 -0.43
C LYS A 438 24.63 7.29 0.55
N TRP A 439 23.86 6.33 0.09
CA TRP A 439 22.95 5.54 0.92
C TRP A 439 23.62 4.78 2.08
N LYS A 440 24.96 4.67 2.10
CA LYS A 440 25.70 3.98 3.14
C LYS A 440 25.86 4.80 4.42
N THR A 441 25.64 6.08 4.35
CA THR A 441 25.73 7.01 5.49
C THR A 441 24.32 7.29 6.00
N PHE A 442 23.86 6.43 6.91
CA PHE A 442 22.59 6.62 7.60
C PHE A 442 22.83 7.37 8.90
#